data_e326a6c12b848cfde5cfc056859ea447
#
_entry.id   e326a6c12b848cfde5cfc056859ea447
#
_cell.length_a   1.000
_cell.length_b   1.000
_cell.length_c   1.000
_cell.angle_alpha   90.00
_cell.angle_beta   90.00
_cell.angle_gamma   90.00
#
_symmetry.space_group_name_H-M   'P 1'
#
loop_
_entity.id
_entity.type
_entity.pdbx_description
1 polymer ?
#
loop_
_entity_poly.entity_id
_entity_poly.type
_entity_poly.pdbx_seq_one_letter_code
_entity_poly.pdbx_strand_id
1 'polypeptide(L)'
;MIDDKLRNCFDEMVVYKDLKKSNFFNALSLPSFMRDWILKKFEDEEGNFDADQVAKFVRTYLPKKEDWNSIKNRVVVEQERVKFLAKVSVYIEIKTGEVSFSLPDFGLSFKDTIIEDHVWQECKDDLIGQQETWGMVELGYRAPDDFDWTFEYEKRKTKTKDGKQGKIKLVSFKTFCPYRTDLDYFKDARNEFTIDEWIDILLGAVDYNAEGYGGDEEKKLTMLTRLLPFIEKRLNLVELAPKGTGKSYLYGRVSRYGWLSSGGIMSRAKMFYDQSKHTEGLVAGNDFITLDEVQTISFTDVDEMRAALKGYLESGIYTVGNHEGTADAGMILCGNIRKEIMDADGYSNMFEELPKVFHESALIDRFHGFIKGWNIPRMNDDLKVAGWALNSEYFCSIMHELRNDMSYRAVVDEMIQVPEAADTRDTEAIKRIATAYLKLLFPNVREPGDISVREFKRYCLDRARKMRDTIKYQLGILDVEYQGKDIPNFTINTEYEQ
;
A
#
# COMPACT_ATOMS: atom_id res chain seq x y z
N MET A 1 29.42 1.08 11.58
CA MET A 1 28.32 0.12 11.75
C MET A 1 27.21 0.46 10.74
N ILE A 2 26.26 -0.42 10.47
CA ILE A 2 25.21 -0.20 9.47
C ILE A 2 24.39 1.05 9.79
N ASP A 3 24.10 1.31 11.07
CA ASP A 3 23.34 2.46 11.55
C ASP A 3 23.99 3.80 11.20
N ASP A 4 25.31 3.93 11.39
CA ASP A 4 26.02 5.17 11.04
C ASP A 4 26.01 5.41 9.53
N LYS A 5 26.17 4.33 8.76
CA LYS A 5 26.13 4.36 7.30
C LYS A 5 24.72 4.75 6.81
N LEU A 6 23.67 4.15 7.39
CA LEU A 6 22.29 4.47 7.09
C LEU A 6 21.96 5.94 7.40
N ARG A 7 22.35 6.43 8.57
CA ARG A 7 22.16 7.84 8.97
C ARG A 7 22.92 8.81 8.06
N ASN A 8 24.15 8.46 7.69
CA ASN A 8 24.95 9.32 6.78
C ASN A 8 24.37 9.36 5.36
N CYS A 9 23.80 8.24 4.88
CA CYS A 9 23.20 8.17 3.54
C CYS A 9 21.79 8.77 3.47
N PHE A 10 20.98 8.64 4.50
CA PHE A 10 19.57 9.02 4.45
C PHE A 10 19.15 10.12 5.42
N ASP A 11 20.04 10.57 6.31
CA ASP A 11 19.89 11.70 7.22
C ASP A 11 18.47 11.86 7.80
N GLU A 12 17.73 12.90 7.36
CA GLU A 12 16.39 13.20 7.87
C GLU A 12 15.35 12.10 7.62
N MET A 13 15.59 11.22 6.64
CA MET A 13 14.70 10.10 6.32
C MET A 13 14.89 8.89 7.25
N VAL A 14 15.77 9.00 8.25
CA VAL A 14 16.02 7.95 9.26
C VAL A 14 15.40 8.34 10.58
N VAL A 15 14.82 7.37 11.29
CA VAL A 15 14.19 7.53 12.60
C VAL A 15 14.62 6.39 13.53
N TYR A 16 14.77 6.67 14.82
CA TYR A 16 15.01 5.63 15.81
C TYR A 16 13.70 4.94 16.20
N LYS A 17 13.58 3.65 15.89
CA LYS A 17 12.41 2.84 16.21
C LYS A 17 12.72 1.92 17.39
N ASP A 18 11.87 1.91 18.42
CA ASP A 18 11.94 0.95 19.53
C ASP A 18 10.57 0.34 19.81
N LEU A 19 10.20 -0.67 19.01
CA LEU A 19 8.94 -1.36 19.18
C LEU A 19 8.95 -2.41 20.31
N LYS A 20 10.11 -2.74 20.87
CA LYS A 20 10.22 -3.61 22.05
C LYS A 20 9.70 -2.91 23.32
N LYS A 21 10.00 -1.62 23.47
CA LYS A 21 9.57 -0.80 24.61
C LYS A 21 8.20 -0.15 24.41
N SER A 22 7.67 -0.14 23.20
CA SER A 22 6.54 0.72 22.84
C SER A 22 5.17 0.09 23.04
N ASN A 23 4.88 -0.48 24.21
CA ASN A 23 3.47 -0.67 24.64
C ASN A 23 2.66 0.63 24.53
N PHE A 24 3.32 1.78 24.65
CA PHE A 24 2.75 3.10 24.51
C PHE A 24 2.17 3.34 23.09
N PHE A 25 2.97 3.15 22.04
CA PHE A 25 2.48 3.34 20.66
C PHE A 25 1.47 2.27 20.22
N ASN A 26 1.61 1.04 20.73
CA ASN A 26 0.61 -0.01 20.50
C ASN A 26 -0.74 0.36 21.13
N ALA A 27 -0.73 0.95 22.32
CA ALA A 27 -1.94 1.43 23.00
C ALA A 27 -2.62 2.58 22.23
N LEU A 28 -1.85 3.39 21.50
CA LEU A 28 -2.37 4.46 20.65
C LEU A 28 -2.93 3.97 19.31
N SER A 29 -2.66 2.72 18.94
CA SER A 29 -3.12 2.10 17.67
C SER A 29 -2.79 2.91 16.40
N LEU A 30 -1.67 3.61 16.39
CA LEU A 30 -1.25 4.45 15.29
C LEU A 30 -0.69 3.62 14.11
N PRO A 31 -0.96 4.00 12.86
CA PRO A 31 -0.23 3.48 11.71
C PRO A 31 1.27 3.79 11.80
N SER A 32 2.12 2.95 11.19
CA SER A 32 3.58 3.09 11.26
C SER A 32 4.06 4.45 10.76
N PHE A 33 3.55 4.92 9.64
CA PHE A 33 3.92 6.21 9.07
C PHE A 33 3.64 7.39 10.01
N MET A 34 2.50 7.34 10.72
CA MET A 34 2.13 8.38 11.69
C MET A 34 3.00 8.31 12.96
N ARG A 35 3.27 7.09 13.42
CA ARG A 35 4.17 6.86 14.56
C ARG A 35 5.57 7.40 14.26
N ASP A 36 6.13 7.08 13.11
CA ASP A 36 7.47 7.49 12.72
C ASP A 36 7.58 9.02 12.59
N TRP A 37 6.54 9.67 12.06
CA TRP A 37 6.46 11.13 12.02
C TRP A 37 6.44 11.75 13.42
N ILE A 38 5.67 11.17 14.35
CA ILE A 38 5.62 11.63 15.75
C ILE A 38 6.97 11.42 16.42
N LEU A 39 7.58 10.24 16.26
CA LEU A 39 8.91 9.96 16.80
C LEU A 39 9.90 11.00 16.31
N LYS A 40 10.02 11.19 15.00
CA LYS A 40 10.95 12.19 14.42
C LYS A 40 10.74 13.60 14.95
N LYS A 41 9.51 13.96 15.29
CA LYS A 41 9.17 15.28 15.85
C LYS A 41 9.61 15.45 17.29
N PHE A 42 9.65 14.38 18.09
CA PHE A 42 9.86 14.41 19.54
C PHE A 42 11.11 13.69 20.01
N GLU A 43 11.83 12.99 19.10
CA GLU A 43 13.11 12.36 19.45
C GLU A 43 14.21 13.41 19.62
N ASP A 44 15.13 13.11 20.56
CA ASP A 44 16.40 13.82 20.70
C ASP A 44 17.48 13.19 19.80
N GLU A 45 18.71 13.72 19.85
CA GLU A 45 19.85 13.22 19.07
C GLU A 45 20.23 11.77 19.38
N GLU A 46 19.81 11.25 20.52
CA GLU A 46 20.04 9.89 21.00
C GLU A 46 18.87 8.95 20.68
N GLY A 47 17.77 9.48 20.09
CA GLY A 47 16.56 8.72 19.77
C GLY A 47 15.61 8.52 20.95
N ASN A 48 15.79 9.25 22.06
CA ASN A 48 14.87 9.22 23.19
C ASN A 48 13.74 10.22 22.98
N PHE A 49 12.57 9.94 23.53
CA PHE A 49 11.43 10.86 23.51
C PHE A 49 10.70 10.89 24.86
N ASP A 50 10.07 12.02 25.16
CA ASP A 50 9.22 12.18 26.33
C ASP A 50 7.80 11.64 26.04
N ALA A 51 7.46 10.51 26.66
CA ALA A 51 6.18 9.84 26.49
C ALA A 51 4.97 10.74 26.87
N ASP A 52 5.14 11.62 27.87
CA ASP A 52 4.07 12.51 28.31
C ASP A 52 3.82 13.63 27.27
N GLN A 53 4.87 14.14 26.65
CA GLN A 53 4.75 15.12 25.56
C GLN A 53 4.07 14.50 24.34
N VAL A 54 4.48 13.29 23.94
CA VAL A 54 3.85 12.55 22.84
C VAL A 54 2.38 12.25 23.17
N ALA A 55 2.06 11.78 24.37
CA ALA A 55 0.68 11.51 24.78
C ALA A 55 -0.18 12.77 24.75
N LYS A 56 0.35 13.91 25.20
CA LYS A 56 -0.33 15.20 25.13
C LYS A 56 -0.57 15.63 23.69
N PHE A 57 0.43 15.48 22.82
CA PHE A 57 0.31 15.79 21.38
C PHE A 57 -0.78 14.94 20.72
N VAL A 58 -0.74 13.61 20.90
CA VAL A 58 -1.73 12.68 20.35
C VAL A 58 -3.13 13.04 20.84
N ARG A 59 -3.30 13.28 22.13
CA ARG A 59 -4.60 13.68 22.71
C ARG A 59 -5.13 14.99 22.13
N THR A 60 -4.24 15.94 21.84
CA THR A 60 -4.60 17.26 21.32
C THR A 60 -4.90 17.23 19.83
N TYR A 61 -4.12 16.48 19.05
CA TYR A 61 -4.15 16.56 17.58
C TYR A 61 -4.68 15.31 16.89
N LEU A 62 -4.99 14.23 17.62
CA LEU A 62 -5.64 13.02 17.08
C LEU A 62 -7.00 12.80 17.74
N PRO A 63 -8.02 13.63 17.43
CA PRO A 63 -9.34 13.46 18.00
C PRO A 63 -9.98 12.15 17.54
N LYS A 64 -10.76 11.56 18.42
CA LYS A 64 -11.59 10.40 18.09
C LYS A 64 -12.89 10.85 17.42
N LYS A 65 -13.57 9.93 16.76
CA LYS A 65 -14.88 10.20 16.13
C LYS A 65 -15.90 10.80 17.12
N GLU A 66 -15.81 10.42 18.37
CA GLU A 66 -16.68 10.92 19.45
C GLU A 66 -16.46 12.41 19.74
N ASP A 67 -15.25 12.92 19.51
CA ASP A 67 -14.88 14.32 19.74
C ASP A 67 -15.43 15.27 18.65
N TRP A 68 -15.98 14.71 17.56
CA TRP A 68 -16.39 15.48 16.39
C TRP A 68 -17.44 16.55 16.70
N ASN A 69 -18.40 16.25 17.59
CA ASN A 69 -19.40 17.25 17.97
C ASN A 69 -18.78 18.44 18.72
N SER A 70 -17.78 18.20 19.55
CA SER A 70 -17.03 19.26 20.22
C SER A 70 -16.23 20.11 19.22
N ILE A 71 -15.58 19.47 18.26
CA ILE A 71 -14.84 20.17 17.19
C ILE A 71 -15.80 21.01 16.35
N LYS A 72 -16.95 20.47 15.94
CA LYS A 72 -17.96 21.23 15.20
C LYS A 72 -18.45 22.46 15.98
N ASN A 73 -18.72 22.33 17.30
CA ASN A 73 -19.13 23.46 18.11
C ASN A 73 -18.06 24.55 18.09
N ARG A 74 -16.80 24.22 18.33
CA ARG A 74 -15.69 25.17 18.31
C ARG A 74 -15.55 25.85 16.94
N VAL A 75 -15.60 25.07 15.85
CA VAL A 75 -15.42 25.61 14.50
C VAL A 75 -16.62 26.46 14.06
N VAL A 76 -17.86 25.96 14.24
CA VAL A 76 -19.06 26.55 13.64
C VAL A 76 -19.69 27.58 14.54
N VAL A 77 -19.82 27.29 15.84
CA VAL A 77 -20.53 28.16 16.81
C VAL A 77 -19.57 29.19 17.41
N GLU A 78 -18.41 28.73 17.87
CA GLU A 78 -17.43 29.60 18.52
C GLU A 78 -16.48 30.28 17.49
N GLN A 79 -16.54 29.86 16.20
CA GLN A 79 -15.74 30.38 15.07
C GLN A 79 -14.24 30.30 15.32
N GLU A 80 -13.80 29.29 16.08
CA GLU A 80 -12.40 29.02 16.33
C GLU A 80 -11.76 28.30 15.13
N ARG A 81 -10.46 28.53 14.97
CA ARG A 81 -9.63 27.69 14.09
C ARG A 81 -9.16 26.48 14.87
N VAL A 82 -9.41 25.27 14.34
CA VAL A 82 -9.07 24.01 15.01
C VAL A 82 -8.13 23.22 14.14
N LYS A 83 -6.98 22.85 14.71
CA LYS A 83 -5.95 22.02 14.04
C LYS A 83 -5.99 20.60 14.59
N PHE A 84 -5.99 19.62 13.69
CA PHE A 84 -5.86 18.20 14.07
C PHE A 84 -5.45 17.34 12.87
N LEU A 85 -5.07 16.11 13.14
CA LEU A 85 -4.69 15.11 12.14
C LEU A 85 -5.93 14.39 11.64
N ALA A 86 -6.10 14.35 10.32
CA ALA A 86 -7.25 13.68 9.71
C ALA A 86 -6.94 13.21 8.29
N LYS A 87 -7.75 12.26 7.83
CA LYS A 87 -7.86 11.94 6.41
C LYS A 87 -8.72 12.96 5.71
N VAL A 88 -8.27 13.41 4.55
CA VAL A 88 -8.97 14.35 3.68
C VAL A 88 -9.18 13.73 2.31
N SER A 89 -10.39 13.80 1.79
CA SER A 89 -10.68 13.56 0.38
C SER A 89 -11.19 14.86 -0.23
N VAL A 90 -10.89 15.10 -1.50
CA VAL A 90 -11.34 16.31 -2.21
C VAL A 90 -12.31 15.97 -3.34
N TYR A 91 -13.19 16.89 -3.63
CA TYR A 91 -14.14 16.83 -4.73
C TYR A 91 -14.17 18.17 -5.46
N ILE A 92 -14.04 18.12 -6.79
CA ILE A 92 -14.10 19.29 -7.67
C ILE A 92 -15.41 19.26 -8.43
N GLU A 93 -16.29 20.24 -8.18
CA GLU A 93 -17.55 20.38 -8.90
C GLU A 93 -17.28 21.00 -10.28
N ILE A 94 -17.49 20.19 -11.32
CA ILE A 94 -17.14 20.58 -12.72
C ILE A 94 -17.95 21.80 -13.19
N LYS A 95 -19.21 21.95 -12.75
CA LYS A 95 -20.08 23.04 -13.23
C LYS A 95 -19.73 24.40 -12.65
N THR A 96 -19.24 24.42 -11.44
CA THR A 96 -18.97 25.67 -10.71
C THR A 96 -17.48 25.95 -10.53
N GLY A 97 -16.62 24.92 -10.66
CA GLY A 97 -15.22 24.98 -10.30
C GLY A 97 -14.98 24.99 -8.79
N GLU A 98 -16.01 24.85 -7.96
CA GLU A 98 -15.89 24.84 -6.51
C GLU A 98 -15.16 23.58 -6.04
N VAL A 99 -14.17 23.76 -5.16
CA VAL A 99 -13.44 22.65 -4.53
C VAL A 99 -13.96 22.46 -3.11
N SER A 100 -14.34 21.25 -2.78
CA SER A 100 -14.79 20.86 -1.46
C SER A 100 -14.00 19.66 -0.93
N PHE A 101 -14.08 19.42 0.36
CA PHE A 101 -13.38 18.30 1.00
C PHE A 101 -14.32 17.51 1.91
N SER A 102 -13.94 16.29 2.22
CA SER A 102 -14.58 15.48 3.25
C SER A 102 -13.56 15.03 4.29
N LEU A 103 -14.05 14.72 5.49
CA LEU A 103 -13.29 14.03 6.53
C LEU A 103 -13.99 12.69 6.79
N PRO A 104 -13.58 11.61 6.10
CA PRO A 104 -14.28 10.33 6.14
C PRO A 104 -14.42 9.74 7.55
N ASP A 105 -13.36 9.84 8.36
CA ASP A 105 -13.33 9.31 9.73
C ASP A 105 -14.35 9.99 10.66
N PHE A 106 -14.72 11.25 10.36
CA PHE A 106 -15.67 12.04 11.14
C PHE A 106 -17.06 12.12 10.50
N GLY A 107 -17.23 11.60 9.28
CA GLY A 107 -18.49 11.67 8.53
C GLY A 107 -18.83 13.09 8.04
N LEU A 108 -17.84 13.98 7.91
CA LEU A 108 -18.03 15.30 7.29
C LEU A 108 -18.08 15.15 5.78
N SER A 109 -19.16 15.63 5.16
CA SER A 109 -19.44 15.45 3.74
C SER A 109 -18.98 16.64 2.91
N PHE A 110 -18.72 16.42 1.62
CA PHE A 110 -18.37 17.46 0.64
C PHE A 110 -19.40 18.60 0.55
N LYS A 111 -20.67 18.33 0.85
CA LYS A 111 -21.74 19.33 0.78
C LYS A 111 -21.59 20.43 1.84
N ASP A 112 -20.99 20.09 2.97
CA ASP A 112 -20.87 20.95 4.14
C ASP A 112 -19.55 21.71 4.20
N THR A 113 -18.70 21.59 3.15
CA THR A 113 -17.32 22.06 3.17
C THR A 113 -16.96 22.89 1.94
N ILE A 114 -15.83 23.59 2.03
CA ILE A 114 -15.23 24.34 0.93
C ILE A 114 -13.71 24.46 1.12
N ILE A 115 -12.96 24.50 0.01
CA ILE A 115 -11.57 24.94 -0.02
C ILE A 115 -11.53 26.23 -0.86
N GLU A 116 -11.05 27.31 -0.25
CA GLU A 116 -10.91 28.58 -0.95
C GLU A 116 -9.73 28.52 -1.94
N ASP A 117 -9.79 29.27 -3.05
CA ASP A 117 -8.85 29.17 -4.16
C ASP A 117 -7.38 29.32 -3.74
N HIS A 118 -7.07 30.26 -2.84
CA HIS A 118 -5.70 30.45 -2.36
C HIS A 118 -5.19 29.24 -1.57
N VAL A 119 -6.02 28.63 -0.73
CA VAL A 119 -5.64 27.42 0.02
C VAL A 119 -5.49 26.23 -0.93
N TRP A 120 -6.38 26.15 -1.94
CA TRP A 120 -6.31 25.11 -2.96
C TRP A 120 -4.99 25.14 -3.74
N GLN A 121 -4.54 26.34 -4.15
CA GLN A 121 -3.27 26.46 -4.84
C GLN A 121 -2.06 26.02 -4.00
N GLU A 122 -2.14 26.15 -2.68
CA GLU A 122 -1.07 25.72 -1.76
C GLU A 122 -1.03 24.21 -1.53
N CYS A 123 -2.20 23.50 -1.56
CA CYS A 123 -2.27 22.10 -1.16
C CYS A 123 -2.77 21.14 -2.25
N LYS A 124 -3.03 21.62 -3.48
CA LYS A 124 -3.57 20.80 -4.57
C LYS A 124 -2.68 19.62 -4.93
N ASP A 125 -1.37 19.82 -4.97
CA ASP A 125 -0.41 18.79 -5.38
C ASP A 125 -0.38 17.64 -4.34
N ASP A 126 -0.65 17.95 -3.08
CA ASP A 126 -0.75 16.98 -2.00
C ASP A 126 -2.09 16.20 -2.00
N LEU A 127 -3.15 16.80 -2.56
CA LEU A 127 -4.53 16.30 -2.42
C LEU A 127 -5.12 15.71 -3.70
N ILE A 128 -4.64 16.08 -4.90
CA ILE A 128 -5.21 15.61 -6.18
C ILE A 128 -4.87 14.15 -6.47
N GLY A 129 -3.69 13.70 -6.11
CA GLY A 129 -3.15 12.39 -6.55
C GLY A 129 -3.72 11.19 -5.80
N GLN A 130 -4.55 11.37 -4.77
CA GLN A 130 -5.02 10.30 -3.89
C GLN A 130 -6.49 10.45 -3.53
N GLN A 131 -7.19 9.32 -3.34
CA GLN A 131 -8.59 9.34 -2.87
C GLN A 131 -8.72 9.87 -1.45
N GLU A 132 -7.78 9.49 -0.57
CA GLU A 132 -7.72 9.93 0.83
C GLU A 132 -6.27 10.24 1.20
N THR A 133 -6.02 11.45 1.67
CA THR A 133 -4.68 11.87 2.10
C THR A 133 -4.68 12.21 3.59
N TRP A 134 -3.75 11.63 4.34
CA TRP A 134 -3.54 11.98 5.74
C TRP A 134 -2.72 13.26 5.87
N GLY A 135 -3.13 14.14 6.77
CA GLY A 135 -2.37 15.34 7.09
C GLY A 135 -2.89 16.12 8.29
N MET A 136 -2.18 17.17 8.61
CA MET A 136 -2.60 18.16 9.58
C MET A 136 -3.57 19.13 8.91
N VAL A 137 -4.84 19.07 9.27
CA VAL A 137 -5.89 19.99 8.81
C VAL A 137 -6.05 21.14 9.80
N GLU A 138 -6.30 22.32 9.29
CA GLU A 138 -6.81 23.45 10.05
C GLU A 138 -8.19 23.81 9.50
N LEU A 139 -9.21 23.69 10.34
CA LEU A 139 -10.58 23.99 9.97
C LEU A 139 -10.98 25.38 10.49
N GLY A 140 -11.78 26.08 9.70
CA GLY A 140 -12.46 27.30 10.08
C GLY A 140 -13.90 27.28 9.57
N TYR A 141 -14.64 28.33 9.81
CA TYR A 141 -16.02 28.46 9.36
C TYR A 141 -16.18 29.66 8.44
N ARG A 142 -16.93 29.50 7.36
CA ARG A 142 -17.43 30.56 6.50
C ARG A 142 -18.91 30.75 6.78
N ALA A 143 -19.24 31.88 7.39
CA ALA A 143 -20.65 32.20 7.70
C ALA A 143 -21.48 32.48 6.43
N PRO A 144 -22.81 32.34 6.49
CA PRO A 144 -23.68 32.61 5.34
C PRO A 144 -23.61 34.04 4.79
N ASP A 145 -23.19 34.99 5.63
CA ASP A 145 -23.11 36.41 5.30
C ASP A 145 -21.76 36.92 4.85
N ASP A 146 -20.71 36.04 4.84
CA ASP A 146 -19.37 36.37 4.34
C ASP A 146 -19.31 36.33 2.78
N PHE A 147 -20.44 36.59 2.13
CA PHE A 147 -20.52 36.67 0.69
C PHE A 147 -19.95 38.02 0.20
N ASP A 148 -18.97 37.98 -0.67
CA ASP A 148 -18.37 39.19 -1.29
C ASP A 148 -19.41 39.94 -2.11
N TRP A 149 -19.86 41.08 -1.60
CA TRP A 149 -20.89 41.95 -2.21
C TRP A 149 -20.49 42.51 -3.58
N THR A 150 -19.24 42.40 -3.96
CA THR A 150 -18.74 42.92 -5.25
C THR A 150 -19.22 42.08 -6.44
N PHE A 151 -19.60 40.82 -6.24
CA PHE A 151 -20.04 39.90 -7.31
C PHE A 151 -21.55 39.87 -7.51
N GLU A 152 -22.35 40.43 -6.63
CA GLU A 152 -23.82 40.31 -6.67
C GLU A 152 -24.52 41.26 -7.64
N TYR A 153 -23.90 42.29 -8.14
CA TYR A 153 -24.57 43.28 -9.00
C TYR A 153 -24.93 42.76 -10.38
N GLU A 154 -24.21 41.76 -10.91
CA GLU A 154 -24.46 41.19 -12.24
C GLU A 154 -25.31 39.93 -12.25
N LYS A 155 -25.51 39.21 -11.15
CA LYS A 155 -26.23 37.93 -11.08
C LYS A 155 -27.66 37.98 -10.55
N ARG A 156 -28.29 39.11 -10.42
CA ARG A 156 -29.70 39.23 -9.96
C ARG A 156 -30.77 38.63 -10.90
N LYS A 157 -30.37 37.96 -12.01
CA LYS A 157 -31.35 37.37 -12.94
C LYS A 157 -31.50 35.85 -12.89
N THR A 158 -30.79 35.12 -12.05
CA THR A 158 -30.98 33.69 -11.87
C THR A 158 -31.10 33.37 -10.37
N LYS A 159 -32.33 33.17 -9.92
CA LYS A 159 -32.67 32.64 -8.61
C LYS A 159 -32.17 31.20 -8.51
N THR A 160 -30.99 30.98 -7.95
CA THR A 160 -30.58 29.67 -7.43
C THR A 160 -30.65 29.74 -5.90
N LYS A 161 -31.38 28.80 -5.31
CA LYS A 161 -31.67 28.67 -3.87
C LYS A 161 -30.44 28.37 -2.99
N ASP A 162 -29.25 28.24 -3.55
CA ASP A 162 -28.05 27.66 -2.90
C ASP A 162 -27.05 28.68 -2.32
N GLY A 163 -27.40 29.99 -2.34
CA GLY A 163 -26.46 31.07 -2.00
C GLY A 163 -26.29 31.44 -0.53
N LYS A 164 -26.80 30.68 0.44
CA LYS A 164 -26.84 31.13 1.86
C LYS A 164 -26.55 30.06 2.90
N GLN A 165 -25.79 29.00 2.57
CA GLN A 165 -25.43 28.02 3.59
C GLN A 165 -24.00 28.27 4.08
N GLY A 166 -23.83 28.31 5.42
CA GLY A 166 -22.53 28.32 6.04
C GLY A 166 -21.78 27.01 5.74
N LYS A 167 -20.47 27.09 5.51
CA LYS A 167 -19.63 25.92 5.19
C LYS A 167 -18.40 25.87 6.10
N ILE A 168 -18.00 24.67 6.49
CA ILE A 168 -16.68 24.46 7.11
C ILE A 168 -15.63 24.65 6.01
N LYS A 169 -14.65 25.50 6.25
CA LYS A 169 -13.56 25.75 5.32
C LYS A 169 -12.25 25.10 5.77
N LEU A 170 -11.50 24.59 4.82
CA LEU A 170 -10.11 24.23 5.02
C LEU A 170 -9.30 25.53 5.03
N VAL A 171 -8.56 25.78 6.11
CA VAL A 171 -7.70 26.94 6.27
C VAL A 171 -6.26 26.62 5.88
N SER A 172 -5.80 25.43 6.24
CA SER A 172 -4.50 24.91 5.81
C SER A 172 -4.49 23.39 5.83
N PHE A 173 -3.63 22.81 5.00
CA PHE A 173 -3.34 21.39 4.97
C PHE A 173 -1.82 21.19 4.86
N LYS A 174 -1.29 20.23 5.63
CA LYS A 174 0.12 19.79 5.53
C LYS A 174 0.17 18.28 5.62
N THR A 175 0.77 17.64 4.65
CA THR A 175 0.98 16.19 4.65
C THR A 175 1.93 15.74 5.76
N PHE A 176 1.93 14.43 6.07
CA PHE A 176 2.90 13.82 6.98
C PHE A 176 4.28 13.64 6.36
N CYS A 177 4.38 13.63 5.04
CA CYS A 177 5.66 13.44 4.39
C CYS A 177 6.35 14.80 4.20
N PRO A 178 7.18 15.22 5.16
CA PRO A 178 7.95 16.46 5.03
C PRO A 178 9.09 16.30 4.02
N TYR A 179 9.34 15.06 3.56
CA TYR A 179 10.45 14.70 2.69
C TYR A 179 10.03 14.75 1.24
N ARG A 180 10.86 15.34 0.41
CA ARG A 180 10.73 15.24 -1.03
C ARG A 180 11.14 13.83 -1.45
N THR A 181 10.26 13.11 -2.13
CA THR A 181 10.59 11.82 -2.73
C THR A 181 11.52 12.06 -3.90
N ASP A 182 12.76 11.63 -3.77
CA ASP A 182 13.79 11.71 -4.81
C ASP A 182 14.24 10.28 -5.14
N LEU A 183 13.77 9.76 -6.27
CA LEU A 183 14.08 8.40 -6.70
C LEU A 183 15.54 8.23 -7.11
N ASP A 184 16.14 9.23 -7.75
CA ASP A 184 17.54 9.12 -8.18
C ASP A 184 18.45 9.08 -6.96
N TYR A 185 18.17 9.92 -5.96
CA TYR A 185 18.89 9.86 -4.69
C TYR A 185 18.76 8.49 -4.00
N PHE A 186 17.56 7.92 -3.93
CA PHE A 186 17.33 6.60 -3.33
C PHE A 186 18.07 5.49 -4.09
N LYS A 187 18.03 5.52 -5.42
CA LYS A 187 18.73 4.59 -6.30
C LYS A 187 20.24 4.68 -6.10
N ASP A 188 20.78 5.87 -6.06
CA ASP A 188 22.21 6.09 -5.88
C ASP A 188 22.68 5.67 -4.48
N ALA A 189 21.91 5.97 -3.44
CA ALA A 189 22.19 5.57 -2.06
C ALA A 189 22.27 4.04 -1.90
N ARG A 190 21.52 3.25 -2.71
CA ARG A 190 21.60 1.78 -2.71
C ARG A 190 23.02 1.27 -2.98
N ASN A 191 23.82 1.96 -3.78
CA ASN A 191 25.19 1.55 -4.12
C ASN A 191 26.13 1.51 -2.90
N GLU A 192 25.79 2.23 -1.85
CA GLU A 192 26.60 2.25 -0.61
C GLU A 192 26.48 0.95 0.20
N PHE A 193 25.46 0.11 -0.05
CA PHE A 193 25.15 -1.05 0.77
C PHE A 193 25.37 -2.36 0.04
N THR A 194 25.88 -3.36 0.77
CA THR A 194 25.84 -4.75 0.29
C THR A 194 24.40 -5.25 0.22
N ILE A 195 24.16 -6.35 -0.48
CA ILE A 195 22.81 -6.91 -0.57
C ILE A 195 22.27 -7.34 0.81
N ASP A 196 23.12 -7.89 1.67
CA ASP A 196 22.72 -8.31 3.03
C ASP A 196 22.35 -7.10 3.90
N GLU A 197 23.16 -6.03 3.87
CA GLU A 197 22.85 -4.78 4.55
C GLU A 197 21.54 -4.18 4.04
N TRP A 198 21.31 -4.23 2.72
CA TRP A 198 20.10 -3.69 2.11
C TRP A 198 18.85 -4.46 2.53
N ILE A 199 18.90 -5.80 2.55
CA ILE A 199 17.83 -6.66 3.07
C ILE A 199 17.48 -6.26 4.52
N ASP A 200 18.48 -6.01 5.36
CA ASP A 200 18.29 -5.62 6.75
C ASP A 200 17.67 -4.21 6.86
N ILE A 201 18.08 -3.26 6.04
CA ILE A 201 17.49 -1.92 5.94
C ILE A 201 16.01 -1.99 5.53
N LEU A 202 15.68 -2.81 4.53
CA LEU A 202 14.30 -3.00 4.08
C LEU A 202 13.40 -3.57 5.17
N LEU A 203 13.90 -4.53 5.96
CA LEU A 203 13.17 -5.07 7.10
C LEU A 203 12.93 -3.99 8.17
N GLY A 204 13.94 -3.21 8.51
CA GLY A 204 13.83 -2.08 9.44
C GLY A 204 12.85 -1.02 8.99
N ALA A 205 12.82 -0.71 7.69
CA ALA A 205 11.89 0.24 7.11
C ALA A 205 10.42 -0.13 7.36
N VAL A 206 10.11 -1.42 7.41
CA VAL A 206 8.78 -1.97 7.66
C VAL A 206 8.61 -2.58 9.06
N ASP A 207 9.40 -2.11 10.02
CA ASP A 207 9.27 -2.39 11.45
C ASP A 207 9.75 -3.77 11.92
N TYR A 208 10.53 -4.49 11.11
CA TYR A 208 11.09 -5.78 11.50
C TYR A 208 12.58 -5.69 11.83
N ASN A 209 13.01 -6.45 12.84
CA ASN A 209 14.40 -6.57 13.22
C ASN A 209 15.06 -7.73 12.47
N ALA A 210 16.06 -7.41 11.64
CA ALA A 210 16.80 -8.39 10.85
C ALA A 210 17.54 -9.42 11.71
N GLU A 211 18.07 -9.03 12.88
CA GLU A 211 18.77 -9.93 13.80
C GLU A 211 17.87 -11.06 14.32
N GLY A 212 16.57 -10.78 14.51
CA GLY A 212 15.57 -11.75 14.97
C GLY A 212 15.37 -12.94 14.03
N TYR A 213 15.86 -12.86 12.78
CA TYR A 213 15.84 -13.96 11.81
C TYR A 213 17.02 -14.92 11.95
N GLY A 214 17.96 -14.67 12.89
CA GLY A 214 19.07 -15.56 13.18
C GLY A 214 20.06 -15.79 12.03
N GLY A 215 20.20 -14.81 11.13
CA GLY A 215 21.07 -14.92 9.94
C GLY A 215 20.47 -15.73 8.79
N ASP A 216 19.22 -16.17 8.88
CA ASP A 216 18.53 -16.93 7.82
C ASP A 216 18.03 -15.99 6.72
N GLU A 217 18.81 -15.85 5.65
CA GLU A 217 18.51 -14.98 4.50
C GLU A 217 17.19 -15.38 3.82
N GLU A 218 16.89 -16.68 3.71
CA GLU A 218 15.66 -17.14 3.05
C GLU A 218 14.40 -16.70 3.81
N LYS A 219 14.44 -16.72 5.14
CA LYS A 219 13.34 -16.20 5.95
C LYS A 219 13.18 -14.69 5.80
N LYS A 220 14.29 -13.94 5.77
CA LYS A 220 14.29 -12.48 5.52
C LYS A 220 13.67 -12.18 4.17
N LEU A 221 14.12 -12.84 3.12
CA LEU A 221 13.62 -12.65 1.76
C LEU A 221 12.16 -13.09 1.61
N THR A 222 11.74 -14.18 2.29
CA THR A 222 10.32 -14.59 2.30
C THR A 222 9.45 -13.52 2.95
N MET A 223 9.92 -12.88 4.02
CA MET A 223 9.22 -11.75 4.62
C MET A 223 9.14 -10.55 3.65
N LEU A 224 10.23 -10.20 2.98
CA LEU A 224 10.29 -9.10 2.01
C LEU A 224 9.44 -9.36 0.76
N THR A 225 9.14 -10.63 0.42
CA THR A 225 8.22 -10.98 -0.68
C THR A 225 6.85 -10.34 -0.51
N ARG A 226 6.42 -10.07 0.71
CA ARG A 226 5.17 -9.35 1.01
C ARG A 226 5.15 -7.91 0.51
N LEU A 227 6.33 -7.30 0.27
CA LEU A 227 6.46 -5.93 -0.23
C LEU A 227 6.33 -5.82 -1.75
N LEU A 228 6.37 -6.92 -2.49
CA LEU A 228 6.32 -6.88 -3.94
C LEU A 228 5.07 -6.17 -4.51
N PRO A 229 3.84 -6.34 -3.95
CA PRO A 229 2.67 -5.58 -4.40
C PRO A 229 2.72 -4.08 -4.09
N PHE A 230 3.57 -3.65 -3.15
CA PHE A 230 3.76 -2.23 -2.85
C PHE A 230 4.52 -1.51 -3.97
N ILE A 231 5.36 -2.25 -4.71
CA ILE A 231 6.34 -1.69 -5.66
C ILE A 231 6.06 -2.06 -7.12
N GLU A 232 5.16 -3.01 -7.38
CA GLU A 232 4.83 -3.44 -8.75
C GLU A 232 3.33 -3.40 -9.00
N LYS A 233 2.93 -2.80 -10.14
CA LYS A 233 1.54 -2.65 -10.56
C LYS A 233 0.89 -4.00 -10.84
N ARG A 234 -0.35 -4.15 -10.40
CA ARG A 234 -1.18 -5.32 -10.68
C ARG A 234 -0.51 -6.66 -10.34
N LEU A 235 0.34 -6.67 -9.32
CA LEU A 235 0.96 -7.90 -8.84
C LEU A 235 0.00 -8.62 -7.89
N ASN A 236 -0.55 -9.73 -8.34
CA ASN A 236 -1.56 -10.50 -7.63
C ASN A 236 -0.92 -11.71 -6.94
N LEU A 237 -1.08 -11.84 -5.64
CA LEU A 237 -0.44 -12.89 -4.83
C LEU A 237 -1.44 -13.62 -3.93
N VAL A 238 -1.14 -14.86 -3.61
CA VAL A 238 -1.80 -15.64 -2.57
C VAL A 238 -0.81 -15.90 -1.45
N GLU A 239 -1.19 -15.64 -0.22
CA GLU A 239 -0.43 -15.97 0.97
C GLU A 239 -1.26 -16.79 1.94
N LEU A 240 -0.82 -18.01 2.22
CA LEU A 240 -1.35 -18.80 3.33
C LEU A 240 -0.28 -18.92 4.41
N ALA A 241 -0.66 -18.62 5.65
CA ALA A 241 0.28 -18.57 6.76
C ALA A 241 -0.39 -18.91 8.09
N PRO A 242 0.37 -19.42 9.07
CA PRO A 242 -0.10 -19.51 10.43
C PRO A 242 -0.51 -18.16 11.01
N LYS A 243 -1.34 -18.17 12.05
CA LYS A 243 -1.67 -16.97 12.81
C LYS A 243 -0.42 -16.36 13.46
N GLY A 244 -0.38 -15.04 13.54
CA GLY A 244 0.68 -14.33 14.26
C GLY A 244 1.97 -14.11 13.47
N THR A 245 1.97 -14.22 12.13
CA THR A 245 3.12 -13.93 11.26
C THR A 245 3.18 -12.47 10.77
N GLY A 246 2.36 -11.57 11.31
CA GLY A 246 2.39 -10.13 11.01
C GLY A 246 1.70 -9.68 9.72
N LYS A 247 0.91 -10.54 9.02
CA LYS A 247 0.19 -10.19 7.78
C LYS A 247 -0.62 -8.89 7.90
N SER A 248 -1.59 -8.90 8.81
CA SER A 248 -2.53 -7.78 8.99
C SER A 248 -1.83 -6.49 9.40
N TYR A 249 -0.71 -6.58 10.13
CA TYR A 249 0.10 -5.41 10.47
C TYR A 249 0.77 -4.82 9.23
N LEU A 250 1.50 -5.63 8.48
CA LEU A 250 2.25 -5.16 7.32
C LEU A 250 1.33 -4.54 6.26
N TYR A 251 0.29 -5.28 5.87
CA TYR A 251 -0.61 -4.82 4.80
C TYR A 251 -1.59 -3.72 5.22
N GLY A 252 -1.89 -3.62 6.51
CA GLY A 252 -2.93 -2.67 6.97
C GLY A 252 -2.39 -1.44 7.71
N ARG A 253 -1.09 -1.42 8.09
CA ARG A 253 -0.58 -0.34 8.94
C ARG A 253 0.73 0.30 8.49
N VAL A 254 1.49 -0.36 7.62
CA VAL A 254 2.81 0.15 7.21
C VAL A 254 2.66 1.22 6.13
N SER A 255 1.81 1.01 5.13
CA SER A 255 1.64 1.92 4.02
C SER A 255 0.25 2.57 3.99
N ARG A 256 0.22 3.86 3.68
CA ARG A 256 -1.04 4.59 3.39
C ARG A 256 -1.61 4.29 2.02
N TYR A 257 -0.82 3.71 1.12
CA TYR A 257 -1.21 3.43 -0.26
C TYR A 257 -1.92 2.08 -0.43
N GLY A 258 -2.04 1.30 0.62
CA GLY A 258 -2.69 0.00 0.60
C GLY A 258 -4.03 -0.01 1.35
N TRP A 259 -4.88 -0.95 0.98
CA TRP A 259 -6.13 -1.22 1.67
C TRP A 259 -6.17 -2.66 2.18
N LEU A 260 -6.56 -2.84 3.44
CA LEU A 260 -6.78 -4.15 4.03
C LEU A 260 -8.26 -4.30 4.41
N SER A 261 -8.90 -5.36 3.90
CA SER A 261 -10.23 -5.79 4.31
C SER A 261 -10.11 -7.10 5.08
N SER A 262 -10.52 -7.11 6.35
CA SER A 262 -10.48 -8.30 7.21
C SER A 262 -11.89 -8.83 7.41
N GLY A 263 -12.23 -9.94 6.73
CA GLY A 263 -13.56 -10.56 6.81
C GLY A 263 -14.70 -9.72 6.22
N GLY A 264 -15.94 -10.21 6.45
CA GLY A 264 -17.15 -9.47 6.09
C GLY A 264 -17.60 -9.62 4.64
N ILE A 265 -18.43 -8.69 4.16
CA ILE A 265 -19.04 -8.76 2.83
C ILE A 265 -18.25 -7.85 1.86
N MET A 266 -17.84 -8.44 0.73
CA MET A 266 -17.23 -7.72 -0.38
C MET A 266 -18.20 -7.72 -1.57
N SER A 267 -18.62 -6.52 -1.98
CA SER A 267 -19.47 -6.34 -3.15
C SER A 267 -18.66 -5.81 -4.34
N ARG A 268 -19.17 -6.03 -5.55
CA ARG A 268 -18.60 -5.47 -6.77
C ARG A 268 -18.55 -3.94 -6.73
N ALA A 269 -19.57 -3.29 -6.14
CA ALA A 269 -19.60 -1.86 -5.95
C ALA A 269 -18.47 -1.35 -5.04
N LYS A 270 -18.19 -2.05 -3.95
CA LYS A 270 -17.09 -1.71 -3.04
C LYS A 270 -15.73 -1.94 -3.68
N MET A 271 -15.57 -3.02 -4.44
CA MET A 271 -14.30 -3.40 -5.05
C MET A 271 -13.97 -2.49 -6.25
N PHE A 272 -14.91 -2.26 -7.15
CA PHE A 272 -14.68 -1.65 -8.47
C PHE A 272 -15.35 -0.30 -8.66
N TYR A 273 -16.69 -0.24 -8.65
CA TYR A 273 -17.44 0.98 -8.91
C TYR A 273 -18.85 0.95 -8.31
N ASP A 274 -19.21 1.96 -7.55
CA ASP A 274 -20.56 2.15 -7.00
C ASP A 274 -21.42 2.99 -7.98
N GLN A 275 -22.28 2.31 -8.75
CA GLN A 275 -23.17 2.96 -9.71
C GLN A 275 -24.16 3.92 -9.09
N SER A 276 -24.57 3.68 -7.83
CA SER A 276 -25.58 4.53 -7.15
C SER A 276 -24.96 5.86 -6.71
N LYS A 277 -23.70 5.85 -6.34
CA LYS A 277 -22.95 7.01 -5.85
C LYS A 277 -22.07 7.64 -6.92
N HIS A 278 -21.87 6.95 -8.05
CA HIS A 278 -20.92 7.33 -9.10
C HIS A 278 -19.51 7.52 -8.54
N THR A 279 -19.05 6.56 -7.73
CA THR A 279 -17.72 6.61 -7.10
C THR A 279 -16.93 5.36 -7.44
N GLU A 280 -15.62 5.56 -7.67
CA GLU A 280 -14.65 4.49 -7.85
C GLU A 280 -14.53 3.65 -6.57
N GLY A 281 -14.26 2.36 -6.75
CA GLY A 281 -14.06 1.40 -5.68
C GLY A 281 -12.59 1.31 -5.25
N LEU A 282 -12.31 0.32 -4.41
CA LEU A 282 -11.00 0.14 -3.77
C LEU A 282 -9.84 0.00 -4.75
N VAL A 283 -10.06 -0.65 -5.91
CA VAL A 283 -8.98 -0.90 -6.90
C VAL A 283 -8.43 0.38 -7.53
N ALA A 284 -9.24 1.43 -7.65
CA ALA A 284 -8.85 2.66 -8.32
C ALA A 284 -8.02 3.61 -7.43
N GLY A 285 -8.16 3.50 -6.11
CA GLY A 285 -7.54 4.45 -5.17
C GLY A 285 -6.38 3.89 -4.36
N ASN A 286 -5.95 2.66 -4.61
CA ASN A 286 -4.90 2.03 -3.82
C ASN A 286 -3.87 1.35 -4.70
N ASP A 287 -2.64 1.21 -4.20
CA ASP A 287 -1.57 0.46 -4.86
C ASP A 287 -1.79 -1.04 -4.78
N PHE A 288 -2.38 -1.49 -3.67
CA PHE A 288 -2.74 -2.87 -3.45
C PHE A 288 -3.95 -3.01 -2.52
N ILE A 289 -4.66 -4.12 -2.69
CA ILE A 289 -5.78 -4.51 -1.84
C ILE A 289 -5.49 -5.87 -1.25
N THR A 290 -5.55 -5.96 0.07
CA THR A 290 -5.40 -7.23 0.79
C THR A 290 -6.75 -7.69 1.31
N LEU A 291 -7.16 -8.87 0.89
CA LEU A 291 -8.28 -9.61 1.46
C LEU A 291 -7.73 -10.51 2.56
N ASP A 292 -7.70 -9.99 3.78
CA ASP A 292 -7.22 -10.73 4.95
C ASP A 292 -8.33 -11.59 5.57
N GLU A 293 -7.94 -12.69 6.21
CA GLU A 293 -8.88 -13.71 6.64
C GLU A 293 -9.85 -14.12 5.52
N VAL A 294 -9.31 -14.32 4.32
CA VAL A 294 -10.08 -14.51 3.09
C VAL A 294 -11.16 -15.59 3.21
N GLN A 295 -10.95 -16.61 4.06
CA GLN A 295 -11.92 -17.66 4.37
C GLN A 295 -13.23 -17.13 4.96
N THR A 296 -13.21 -15.95 5.60
CA THR A 296 -14.37 -15.34 6.26
C THR A 296 -15.05 -14.28 5.40
N ILE A 297 -14.47 -13.97 4.23
CA ILE A 297 -15.05 -13.01 3.29
C ILE A 297 -16.15 -13.70 2.48
N SER A 298 -17.33 -13.07 2.48
CA SER A 298 -18.45 -13.45 1.61
C SER A 298 -18.62 -12.44 0.47
N PHE A 299 -18.99 -12.95 -0.69
CA PHE A 299 -19.24 -12.13 -1.87
C PHE A 299 -20.75 -12.08 -2.13
N THR A 300 -21.29 -10.89 -2.41
CA THR A 300 -22.73 -10.67 -2.57
C THR A 300 -23.29 -11.46 -3.74
N ASP A 301 -22.56 -11.48 -4.87
CA ASP A 301 -22.83 -12.26 -6.06
C ASP A 301 -21.53 -12.89 -6.51
N VAL A 302 -21.43 -14.20 -6.36
CA VAL A 302 -20.19 -14.94 -6.61
C VAL A 302 -19.85 -14.97 -8.11
N ASP A 303 -20.83 -15.13 -8.97
CA ASP A 303 -20.59 -15.29 -10.41
C ASP A 303 -20.27 -13.95 -11.07
N GLU A 304 -21.00 -12.88 -10.70
CA GLU A 304 -20.67 -11.52 -11.16
C GLU A 304 -19.30 -11.05 -10.65
N MET A 305 -18.98 -11.33 -9.38
CA MET A 305 -17.68 -10.99 -8.79
C MET A 305 -16.56 -11.74 -9.51
N ARG A 306 -16.74 -13.03 -9.76
CA ARG A 306 -15.77 -13.87 -10.46
C ARG A 306 -15.51 -13.36 -11.89
N ALA A 307 -16.56 -12.99 -12.61
CA ALA A 307 -16.43 -12.43 -13.96
C ALA A 307 -15.63 -11.09 -13.94
N ALA A 308 -15.96 -10.17 -13.02
CA ALA A 308 -15.25 -8.91 -12.86
C ALA A 308 -13.79 -9.10 -12.46
N LEU A 309 -13.51 -10.01 -11.51
CA LEU A 309 -12.16 -10.33 -11.08
C LEU A 309 -11.31 -10.92 -12.21
N LYS A 310 -11.86 -11.80 -13.06
CA LYS A 310 -11.12 -12.36 -14.21
C LYS A 310 -10.64 -11.25 -15.15
N GLY A 311 -11.50 -10.31 -15.52
CA GLY A 311 -11.13 -9.18 -16.37
C GLY A 311 -10.05 -8.31 -15.70
N TYR A 312 -10.30 -7.94 -14.46
CA TYR A 312 -9.40 -7.09 -13.70
C TYR A 312 -8.00 -7.69 -13.48
N LEU A 313 -7.93 -8.93 -13.00
CA LEU A 313 -6.64 -9.60 -12.72
C LEU A 313 -5.80 -9.83 -13.98
N GLU A 314 -6.45 -10.01 -15.15
CA GLU A 314 -5.78 -10.15 -16.45
C GLU A 314 -5.21 -8.83 -16.96
N SER A 315 -6.06 -7.81 -17.05
CA SER A 315 -5.74 -6.57 -17.81
C SER A 315 -5.76 -5.29 -16.97
N GLY A 316 -6.26 -5.33 -15.72
CA GLY A 316 -6.55 -4.12 -14.94
C GLY A 316 -7.85 -3.42 -15.33
N ILE A 317 -8.60 -3.98 -16.29
CA ILE A 317 -9.86 -3.42 -16.76
C ILE A 317 -11.00 -4.08 -15.97
N TYR A 318 -11.97 -3.28 -15.55
CA TYR A 318 -13.20 -3.77 -14.94
C TYR A 318 -14.42 -3.09 -15.54
N THR A 319 -15.52 -3.82 -15.58
CA THR A 319 -16.81 -3.32 -16.06
C THR A 319 -17.88 -3.54 -15.00
N VAL A 320 -18.60 -2.49 -14.64
CA VAL A 320 -19.74 -2.53 -13.71
C VAL A 320 -20.92 -1.83 -14.37
N GLY A 321 -21.89 -2.60 -14.85
CA GLY A 321 -22.98 -2.08 -15.67
C GLY A 321 -22.45 -1.43 -16.93
N ASN A 322 -22.71 -0.13 -17.11
CA ASN A 322 -22.24 0.65 -18.27
C ASN A 322 -20.92 1.40 -18.01
N HIS A 323 -20.36 1.25 -16.81
CA HIS A 323 -19.09 1.88 -16.46
C HIS A 323 -17.93 0.92 -16.74
N GLU A 324 -16.95 1.37 -17.49
CA GLU A 324 -15.67 0.70 -17.71
C GLU A 324 -14.57 1.55 -17.11
N GLY A 325 -13.72 0.94 -16.29
CA GLY A 325 -12.60 1.59 -15.64
C GLY A 325 -11.32 0.76 -15.73
N THR A 326 -10.20 1.40 -15.46
CA THR A 326 -8.89 0.77 -15.35
C THR A 326 -8.25 1.10 -14.02
N ALA A 327 -7.53 0.15 -13.43
CA ALA A 327 -6.79 0.37 -12.20
C ALA A 327 -5.54 -0.51 -12.14
N ASP A 328 -4.59 -0.09 -11.30
CA ASP A 328 -3.28 -0.71 -11.17
C ASP A 328 -3.02 -1.39 -9.81
N ALA A 329 -4.04 -1.49 -8.95
CA ALA A 329 -3.89 -2.14 -7.66
C ALA A 329 -3.56 -3.63 -7.80
N GLY A 330 -2.55 -4.09 -7.07
CA GLY A 330 -2.31 -5.52 -6.86
C GLY A 330 -3.33 -6.12 -5.90
N MET A 331 -3.71 -7.39 -6.08
CA MET A 331 -4.60 -8.11 -5.18
C MET A 331 -3.86 -9.17 -4.39
N ILE A 332 -4.05 -9.18 -3.07
CA ILE A 332 -3.42 -10.14 -2.18
C ILE A 332 -4.50 -10.89 -1.43
N LEU A 333 -4.53 -12.22 -1.58
CA LEU A 333 -5.38 -13.10 -0.79
C LEU A 333 -4.59 -13.61 0.40
N CYS A 334 -4.94 -13.18 1.60
CA CYS A 334 -4.31 -13.65 2.83
C CYS A 334 -5.25 -14.58 3.59
N GLY A 335 -4.76 -15.78 3.89
CA GLY A 335 -5.52 -16.80 4.62
C GLY A 335 -4.70 -17.45 5.72
N ASN A 336 -5.42 -18.15 6.60
CA ASN A 336 -4.81 -19.07 7.55
C ASN A 336 -4.64 -20.44 6.88
N ILE A 337 -3.69 -21.24 7.35
CA ILE A 337 -3.40 -22.57 6.84
C ILE A 337 -3.45 -23.59 7.98
N ARG A 338 -4.04 -24.74 7.71
CA ARG A 338 -4.05 -25.88 8.64
C ARG A 338 -2.66 -26.52 8.71
N LYS A 339 -2.35 -27.10 9.87
CA LYS A 339 -1.04 -27.69 10.11
C LYS A 339 -0.74 -28.84 9.15
N GLU A 340 -1.72 -29.69 8.85
CA GLU A 340 -1.58 -30.86 7.96
C GLU A 340 -1.19 -30.44 6.54
N ILE A 341 -1.78 -29.33 6.05
CA ILE A 341 -1.48 -28.77 4.74
C ILE A 341 -0.09 -28.12 4.73
N MET A 342 0.24 -27.42 5.81
CA MET A 342 1.55 -26.77 5.99
C MET A 342 2.67 -27.82 6.05
N ASP A 343 2.47 -28.91 6.79
CA ASP A 343 3.46 -29.98 6.94
C ASP A 343 3.72 -30.74 5.61
N ALA A 344 2.79 -30.67 4.66
CA ALA A 344 2.95 -31.20 3.30
C ALA A 344 3.71 -30.24 2.35
N ASP A 345 4.15 -29.08 2.83
CA ASP A 345 4.93 -28.05 2.11
C ASP A 345 4.48 -27.75 0.66
N GLY A 346 3.17 -27.68 0.47
CA GLY A 346 2.58 -27.34 -0.83
C GLY A 346 2.26 -28.55 -1.71
N TYR A 347 2.50 -29.79 -1.25
CA TYR A 347 2.13 -31.02 -1.96
C TYR A 347 0.71 -31.53 -1.66
N SER A 348 -0.09 -30.73 -0.96
CA SER A 348 -1.52 -30.96 -0.72
C SER A 348 -2.35 -29.85 -1.38
N ASN A 349 -3.69 -30.01 -1.40
CA ASN A 349 -4.58 -28.98 -1.91
C ASN A 349 -4.66 -27.78 -0.94
N MET A 350 -3.83 -26.80 -1.15
CA MET A 350 -3.81 -25.56 -0.33
C MET A 350 -5.00 -24.65 -0.62
N PHE A 351 -5.57 -24.72 -1.81
CA PHE A 351 -6.68 -23.84 -2.21
C PHE A 351 -8.03 -24.27 -1.64
N GLU A 352 -8.10 -25.40 -0.94
CA GLU A 352 -9.24 -25.72 -0.07
C GLU A 352 -9.44 -24.66 1.04
N GLU A 353 -8.36 -23.97 1.43
CA GLU A 353 -8.39 -22.89 2.42
C GLU A 353 -9.00 -21.59 1.88
N LEU A 354 -9.19 -21.45 0.57
CA LEU A 354 -9.79 -20.29 -0.05
C LEU A 354 -11.32 -20.41 -0.16
N PRO A 355 -12.06 -19.28 -0.21
CA PRO A 355 -13.49 -19.30 -0.52
C PRO A 355 -13.79 -19.90 -1.89
N LYS A 356 -14.99 -20.46 -2.04
CA LYS A 356 -15.43 -21.12 -3.29
C LYS A 356 -15.32 -20.25 -4.56
N VAL A 357 -15.37 -18.92 -4.42
CA VAL A 357 -15.17 -18.00 -5.55
C VAL A 357 -13.81 -18.22 -6.22
N PHE A 358 -12.80 -18.62 -5.44
CA PHE A 358 -11.42 -18.87 -5.90
C PHE A 358 -11.15 -20.36 -6.22
N HIS A 359 -12.15 -21.25 -6.20
CA HIS A 359 -11.97 -22.66 -6.59
C HIS A 359 -12.09 -22.86 -8.10
N GLU A 360 -11.97 -21.81 -8.90
CA GLU A 360 -11.96 -21.88 -10.35
C GLU A 360 -10.53 -21.71 -10.88
N SER A 361 -10.05 -22.70 -11.63
CA SER A 361 -8.68 -22.73 -12.17
C SER A 361 -8.36 -21.48 -13.00
N ALA A 362 -9.29 -21.08 -13.86
CA ALA A 362 -9.11 -19.89 -14.72
C ALA A 362 -8.95 -18.58 -13.92
N LEU A 363 -9.54 -18.47 -12.72
CA LEU A 363 -9.36 -17.29 -11.85
C LEU A 363 -8.02 -17.36 -11.11
N ILE A 364 -7.71 -18.54 -10.54
CA ILE A 364 -6.47 -18.75 -9.78
C ILE A 364 -5.22 -18.59 -10.67
N ASP A 365 -5.28 -19.03 -11.92
CA ASP A 365 -4.19 -18.91 -12.88
C ASP A 365 -3.75 -17.45 -13.13
N ARG A 366 -4.59 -16.48 -12.78
CA ARG A 366 -4.29 -15.03 -12.85
C ARG A 366 -3.57 -14.47 -11.62
N PHE A 367 -3.43 -15.28 -10.57
CA PHE A 367 -2.52 -14.94 -9.49
C PHE A 367 -1.09 -15.30 -9.90
N HIS A 368 -0.19 -14.33 -9.79
CA HIS A 368 1.16 -14.47 -10.30
C HIS A 368 2.01 -15.41 -9.45
N GLY A 369 1.84 -15.36 -8.13
CA GLY A 369 2.67 -16.14 -7.22
C GLY A 369 2.02 -16.46 -5.89
N PHE A 370 2.65 -17.42 -5.21
CA PHE A 370 2.24 -17.90 -3.90
C PHE A 370 3.35 -17.64 -2.87
N ILE A 371 2.98 -17.10 -1.72
CA ILE A 371 3.88 -16.91 -0.56
C ILE A 371 3.61 -18.03 0.44
N LYS A 372 4.61 -18.88 0.68
CA LYS A 372 4.59 -19.90 1.74
C LYS A 372 4.82 -19.22 3.09
N GLY A 373 3.75 -18.62 3.64
CA GLY A 373 3.81 -17.80 4.84
C GLY A 373 4.19 -18.56 6.12
N TRP A 374 4.22 -19.89 6.10
CA TRP A 374 4.73 -20.72 7.18
C TRP A 374 6.26 -20.70 7.30
N ASN A 375 6.97 -20.23 6.27
CA ASN A 375 8.41 -19.98 6.33
C ASN A 375 8.74 -18.64 7.01
N ILE A 376 7.73 -17.83 7.33
CA ILE A 376 7.90 -16.59 8.08
C ILE A 376 7.70 -16.88 9.57
N PRO A 377 8.65 -16.51 10.44
CA PRO A 377 8.53 -16.76 11.84
C PRO A 377 7.33 -16.02 12.45
N ARG A 378 6.74 -16.63 13.51
CA ARG A 378 5.69 -15.94 14.27
C ARG A 378 6.31 -14.76 15.02
N MET A 379 5.56 -13.66 15.06
CA MET A 379 6.00 -12.43 15.74
C MET A 379 6.29 -12.69 17.21
N ASN A 380 7.45 -12.26 17.61
CA ASN A 380 7.93 -12.18 19.00
C ASN A 380 8.71 -10.87 19.19
N ASP A 381 9.20 -10.61 20.37
CA ASP A 381 9.90 -9.36 20.67
C ASP A 381 11.25 -9.23 19.93
N ASP A 382 11.90 -10.34 19.59
CA ASP A 382 13.18 -10.31 18.86
C ASP A 382 13.02 -9.87 17.39
N LEU A 383 11.82 -10.08 16.83
CA LEU A 383 11.49 -9.67 15.46
C LEU A 383 10.99 -8.22 15.37
N LYS A 384 10.78 -7.54 16.49
CA LYS A 384 10.38 -6.13 16.49
C LYS A 384 11.61 -5.24 16.34
N VAL A 385 11.53 -4.27 15.46
CA VAL A 385 12.62 -3.31 15.24
C VAL A 385 12.97 -2.57 16.54
N ALA A 386 14.26 -2.45 16.81
CA ALA A 386 14.84 -1.62 17.85
C ALA A 386 16.18 -1.10 17.34
N GLY A 387 16.20 0.15 16.83
CA GLY A 387 17.38 0.77 16.22
C GLY A 387 17.00 1.82 15.16
N TRP A 388 18.00 2.35 14.51
CA TRP A 388 17.84 3.29 13.42
C TRP A 388 17.31 2.58 12.16
N ALA A 389 16.27 3.12 11.57
CA ALA A 389 15.66 2.57 10.36
C ALA A 389 15.12 3.69 9.47
N LEU A 390 14.91 3.40 8.20
CA LEU A 390 14.20 4.32 7.31
C LEU A 390 12.80 4.61 7.86
N ASN A 391 12.40 5.86 7.75
CA ASN A 391 11.04 6.28 8.02
C ASN A 391 10.07 5.51 7.11
N SER A 392 9.04 4.89 7.68
CA SER A 392 8.11 4.04 6.93
C SER A 392 7.34 4.82 5.86
N GLU A 393 7.00 6.08 6.12
CA GLU A 393 6.29 6.93 5.15
C GLU A 393 7.19 7.27 3.96
N TYR A 394 8.44 7.68 4.22
CA TYR A 394 9.42 7.92 3.16
C TYR A 394 9.61 6.68 2.30
N PHE A 395 9.86 5.54 2.93
CA PHE A 395 10.07 4.28 2.23
C PHE A 395 8.85 3.87 1.40
N CYS A 396 7.64 3.96 1.95
CA CYS A 396 6.42 3.64 1.21
C CYS A 396 6.16 4.61 0.06
N SER A 397 6.53 5.88 0.19
CA SER A 397 6.44 6.86 -0.89
C SER A 397 7.42 6.54 -2.02
N ILE A 398 8.65 6.11 -1.70
CA ILE A 398 9.61 5.61 -2.69
C ILE A 398 9.05 4.39 -3.44
N MET A 399 8.48 3.41 -2.73
CA MET A 399 7.88 2.24 -3.37
C MET A 399 6.72 2.62 -4.29
N HIS A 400 5.87 3.56 -3.85
CA HIS A 400 4.77 4.09 -4.66
C HIS A 400 5.26 4.70 -5.98
N GLU A 401 6.29 5.53 -5.94
CA GLU A 401 6.86 6.16 -7.13
C GLU A 401 7.55 5.12 -8.05
N LEU A 402 8.29 4.16 -7.50
CA LEU A 402 8.93 3.08 -8.27
C LEU A 402 7.92 2.20 -9.05
N ARG A 403 6.64 2.17 -8.65
CA ARG A 403 5.60 1.46 -9.40
C ARG A 403 5.49 1.95 -10.84
N ASN A 404 5.70 3.25 -11.05
CA ASN A 404 5.58 3.89 -12.35
C ASN A 404 6.81 3.71 -13.24
N ASP A 405 7.93 3.30 -12.69
CA ASP A 405 9.18 3.13 -13.43
C ASP A 405 9.18 1.79 -14.21
N MET A 406 9.06 1.90 -15.53
CA MET A 406 9.03 0.76 -16.44
C MET A 406 10.42 0.29 -16.90
N SER A 407 11.50 1.00 -16.56
CA SER A 407 12.86 0.65 -16.98
C SER A 407 13.27 -0.73 -16.47
N TYR A 408 12.90 -1.06 -15.24
CA TYR A 408 13.19 -2.39 -14.66
C TYR A 408 12.52 -3.54 -15.42
N ARG A 409 11.33 -3.32 -15.96
CA ARG A 409 10.68 -4.33 -16.80
C ARG A 409 11.45 -4.55 -18.09
N ALA A 410 11.96 -3.48 -18.69
CA ALA A 410 12.81 -3.60 -19.87
C ALA A 410 14.08 -4.43 -19.61
N VAL A 411 14.77 -4.17 -18.48
CA VAL A 411 15.90 -4.98 -18.03
C VAL A 411 15.53 -6.45 -17.87
N VAL A 412 14.42 -6.75 -17.22
CA VAL A 412 13.92 -8.13 -17.01
C VAL A 412 13.58 -8.79 -18.34
N ASP A 413 12.94 -8.07 -19.27
CA ASP A 413 12.56 -8.58 -20.60
C ASP A 413 13.79 -8.94 -21.44
N GLU A 414 14.88 -8.19 -21.28
CA GLU A 414 16.16 -8.42 -21.96
C GLU A 414 16.96 -9.55 -21.33
N MET A 415 16.99 -9.63 -20.00
CA MET A 415 17.79 -10.62 -19.27
C MET A 415 17.18 -12.03 -19.25
N ILE A 416 15.86 -12.16 -19.32
CA ILE A 416 15.19 -13.47 -19.22
C ILE A 416 14.92 -14.06 -20.61
N GLN A 417 15.53 -15.20 -20.87
CA GLN A 417 15.17 -16.03 -22.02
C GLN A 417 13.92 -16.84 -21.73
N VAL A 418 12.84 -16.54 -22.48
CA VAL A 418 11.56 -17.23 -22.39
C VAL A 418 11.60 -18.50 -23.24
N PRO A 419 11.35 -19.70 -22.67
CA PRO A 419 11.32 -20.93 -23.45
C PRO A 419 10.09 -20.96 -24.37
N GLU A 420 10.21 -21.57 -25.55
CA GLU A 420 9.13 -21.68 -26.55
C GLU A 420 7.84 -22.35 -26.01
N ALA A 421 8.00 -23.27 -25.06
CA ALA A 421 6.88 -23.99 -24.44
C ALA A 421 6.17 -23.18 -23.34
N ALA A 422 6.64 -21.98 -23.00
CA ALA A 422 6.04 -21.17 -21.95
C ALA A 422 4.72 -20.55 -22.41
N ASP A 423 3.67 -20.65 -21.57
CA ASP A 423 2.45 -19.92 -21.82
C ASP A 423 2.58 -18.43 -21.43
N THR A 424 1.66 -17.61 -21.94
CA THR A 424 1.69 -16.17 -21.73
C THR A 424 1.52 -15.79 -20.25
N ARG A 425 0.71 -16.53 -19.48
CA ARG A 425 0.47 -16.22 -18.06
C ARG A 425 1.66 -16.56 -17.19
N ASP A 426 2.31 -17.71 -17.43
CA ASP A 426 3.54 -18.07 -16.71
C ASP A 426 4.65 -17.08 -17.02
N THR A 427 4.77 -16.68 -18.28
CA THR A 427 5.76 -15.66 -18.72
C THR A 427 5.51 -14.32 -18.04
N GLU A 428 4.27 -13.83 -18.07
CA GLU A 428 3.93 -12.55 -17.45
C GLU A 428 4.10 -12.61 -15.92
N ALA A 429 3.70 -13.69 -15.28
CA ALA A 429 3.84 -13.86 -13.83
C ALA A 429 5.31 -13.83 -13.39
N ILE A 430 6.17 -14.62 -14.06
CA ILE A 430 7.60 -14.69 -13.74
C ILE A 430 8.26 -13.34 -13.96
N LYS A 431 8.04 -12.70 -15.11
CA LYS A 431 8.63 -11.40 -15.41
C LYS A 431 8.17 -10.30 -14.47
N ARG A 432 6.90 -10.28 -14.10
CA ARG A 432 6.33 -9.29 -13.16
C ARG A 432 6.90 -9.45 -11.75
N ILE A 433 6.98 -10.68 -11.24
CA ILE A 433 7.60 -10.95 -9.93
C ILE A 433 9.09 -10.61 -9.96
N ALA A 434 9.82 -11.00 -11.02
CA ALA A 434 11.24 -10.68 -11.16
C ALA A 434 11.46 -9.16 -11.21
N THR A 435 10.61 -8.41 -11.93
CA THR A 435 10.63 -6.94 -11.95
C THR A 435 10.43 -6.35 -10.56
N ALA A 436 9.47 -6.88 -9.79
CA ALA A 436 9.22 -6.41 -8.44
C ALA A 436 10.41 -6.65 -7.50
N TYR A 437 11.05 -7.83 -7.59
CA TYR A 437 12.29 -8.10 -6.84
C TYR A 437 13.44 -7.21 -7.28
N LEU A 438 13.60 -6.96 -8.58
CA LEU A 438 14.64 -6.08 -9.10
C LEU A 438 14.47 -4.66 -8.54
N LYS A 439 13.26 -4.10 -8.60
CA LYS A 439 12.93 -2.79 -8.01
C LYS A 439 13.20 -2.74 -6.50
N LEU A 440 12.88 -3.79 -5.76
CA LEU A 440 12.99 -3.83 -4.31
C LEU A 440 14.44 -3.98 -3.85
N LEU A 441 15.18 -4.94 -4.42
CA LEU A 441 16.50 -5.33 -3.94
C LEU A 441 17.64 -4.58 -4.67
N PHE A 442 17.40 -4.16 -5.90
CA PHE A 442 18.40 -3.53 -6.77
C PHE A 442 17.83 -2.27 -7.45
N PRO A 443 17.31 -1.30 -6.69
CA PRO A 443 16.73 -0.08 -7.27
C PRO A 443 17.76 0.77 -8.04
N ASN A 444 19.05 0.53 -7.85
CA ASN A 444 20.15 1.18 -8.56
C ASN A 444 20.35 0.67 -10.00
N VAL A 445 19.76 -0.46 -10.39
CA VAL A 445 19.90 -1.05 -11.73
C VAL A 445 19.13 -0.21 -12.75
N ARG A 446 19.83 0.21 -13.81
CA ARG A 446 19.28 0.98 -14.94
C ARG A 446 19.34 0.21 -16.26
N GLU A 447 20.34 -0.67 -16.40
CA GLU A 447 20.56 -1.52 -17.56
C GLU A 447 21.04 -2.92 -17.12
N PRO A 448 20.99 -3.95 -17.99
CA PRO A 448 21.38 -5.32 -17.63
C PRO A 448 22.80 -5.44 -17.09
N GLY A 449 23.73 -4.56 -17.51
CA GLY A 449 25.12 -4.54 -17.03
C GLY A 449 25.31 -4.10 -15.58
N ASP A 450 24.30 -3.50 -14.95
CA ASP A 450 24.40 -2.98 -13.58
C ASP A 450 24.19 -4.06 -12.51
N ILE A 451 23.81 -5.27 -12.90
CA ILE A 451 23.60 -6.40 -11.97
C ILE A 451 24.31 -7.64 -12.48
N SER A 452 24.97 -8.37 -11.58
CA SER A 452 25.57 -9.65 -11.95
C SER A 452 24.50 -10.69 -12.31
N VAL A 453 24.77 -11.52 -13.32
CA VAL A 453 23.92 -12.64 -13.71
C VAL A 453 23.56 -13.53 -12.53
N ARG A 454 24.54 -13.77 -11.64
CA ARG A 454 24.37 -14.61 -10.45
C ARG A 454 23.35 -13.99 -9.48
N GLU A 455 23.41 -12.67 -9.23
CA GLU A 455 22.49 -11.97 -8.35
C GLU A 455 21.10 -11.91 -8.96
N PHE A 456 20.99 -11.52 -10.24
CA PHE A 456 19.70 -11.49 -10.92
C PHE A 456 19.02 -12.86 -10.92
N LYS A 457 19.77 -13.92 -11.24
CA LYS A 457 19.25 -15.29 -11.19
C LYS A 457 18.75 -15.66 -9.79
N ARG A 458 19.60 -15.46 -8.76
CA ARG A 458 19.32 -15.86 -7.37
C ARG A 458 18.15 -15.08 -6.77
N TYR A 459 18.17 -13.76 -6.90
CA TYR A 459 17.26 -12.87 -6.16
C TYR A 459 15.98 -12.52 -6.94
N CYS A 460 16.01 -12.60 -8.27
CA CYS A 460 14.87 -12.23 -9.10
C CYS A 460 14.26 -13.46 -9.79
N LEU A 461 14.98 -14.11 -10.71
CA LEU A 461 14.43 -15.16 -11.56
C LEU A 461 14.04 -16.43 -10.81
N ASP A 462 14.96 -17.01 -10.03
CA ASP A 462 14.70 -18.28 -9.32
C ASP A 462 13.58 -18.13 -8.27
N ARG A 463 13.49 -16.96 -7.63
CA ARG A 463 12.40 -16.65 -6.69
C ARG A 463 11.07 -16.51 -7.40
N ALA A 464 11.04 -15.79 -8.51
CA ALA A 464 9.82 -15.64 -9.32
C ALA A 464 9.29 -16.99 -9.80
N ARG A 465 10.19 -17.85 -10.29
CA ARG A 465 9.83 -19.21 -10.71
C ARG A 465 9.25 -20.03 -9.56
N LYS A 466 9.90 -20.09 -8.40
CA LYS A 466 9.41 -20.84 -7.22
C LYS A 466 8.01 -20.38 -6.80
N MET A 467 7.74 -19.08 -6.84
CA MET A 467 6.42 -18.54 -6.49
C MET A 467 5.36 -18.96 -7.51
N ARG A 468 5.68 -18.92 -8.80
CA ARG A 468 4.75 -19.33 -9.86
C ARG A 468 4.60 -20.84 -9.93
N ASP A 469 5.65 -21.63 -9.71
CA ASP A 469 5.61 -23.11 -9.65
C ASP A 469 4.58 -23.58 -8.63
N THR A 470 4.49 -22.93 -7.46
CA THR A 470 3.49 -23.27 -6.45
C THR A 470 2.05 -23.06 -6.94
N ILE A 471 1.78 -21.97 -7.65
CA ILE A 471 0.47 -21.73 -8.29
C ILE A 471 0.18 -22.81 -9.32
N LYS A 472 1.14 -23.10 -10.21
CA LYS A 472 0.99 -24.09 -11.28
C LYS A 472 0.71 -25.48 -10.74
N TYR A 473 1.44 -25.90 -9.71
CA TYR A 473 1.22 -27.18 -9.02
C TYR A 473 -0.20 -27.27 -8.44
N GLN A 474 -0.67 -26.21 -7.77
CA GLN A 474 -2.02 -26.18 -7.19
C GLN A 474 -3.12 -26.18 -8.25
N LEU A 475 -2.89 -25.55 -9.41
CA LEU A 475 -3.80 -25.64 -10.56
C LEU A 475 -3.94 -27.10 -11.04
N GLY A 476 -2.85 -27.85 -11.08
CA GLY A 476 -2.88 -29.28 -11.44
C GLY A 476 -3.66 -30.18 -10.46
N ILE A 477 -3.80 -29.73 -9.19
CA ILE A 477 -4.66 -30.41 -8.21
C ILE A 477 -6.14 -30.05 -8.43
N LEU A 478 -6.42 -28.78 -8.78
CA LEU A 478 -7.78 -28.29 -8.96
C LEU A 478 -8.43 -28.74 -10.28
N ASP A 479 -7.63 -28.86 -11.34
CA ASP A 479 -8.13 -29.04 -12.70
C ASP A 479 -7.24 -29.98 -13.50
N VAL A 480 -7.85 -31.02 -14.06
CA VAL A 480 -7.18 -32.05 -14.88
C VAL A 480 -6.46 -31.43 -16.09
N GLU A 481 -6.96 -30.30 -16.61
CA GLU A 481 -6.32 -29.61 -17.73
C GLU A 481 -4.89 -29.15 -17.42
N TYR A 482 -4.60 -28.81 -16.16
CA TYR A 482 -3.28 -28.37 -15.70
C TYR A 482 -2.43 -29.51 -15.14
N GLN A 483 -2.97 -30.71 -15.02
CA GLN A 483 -2.28 -31.83 -14.42
C GLN A 483 -1.03 -32.23 -15.25
N GLY A 484 0.12 -32.32 -14.56
CA GLY A 484 1.40 -32.67 -15.19
C GLY A 484 2.00 -31.60 -16.10
N LYS A 485 1.44 -30.36 -16.04
CA LYS A 485 2.02 -29.20 -16.75
C LYS A 485 2.90 -28.43 -15.77
N ASP A 486 4.21 -28.67 -15.85
CA ASP A 486 5.22 -27.93 -15.11
C ASP A 486 5.56 -26.61 -15.85
N ILE A 487 6.08 -25.65 -15.10
CA ILE A 487 6.62 -24.42 -15.70
C ILE A 487 7.89 -24.74 -16.49
N PRO A 488 7.99 -24.35 -17.78
CA PRO A 488 9.21 -24.53 -18.55
C PRO A 488 10.40 -23.82 -17.91
N ASN A 489 11.62 -24.24 -18.26
CA ASN A 489 12.82 -23.71 -17.67
C ASN A 489 13.18 -22.34 -18.24
N PHE A 490 12.76 -21.27 -17.55
CA PHE A 490 13.22 -19.90 -17.81
C PHE A 490 14.70 -19.78 -17.42
N THR A 491 15.53 -19.24 -18.30
CA THR A 491 16.98 -19.07 -18.10
C THR A 491 17.39 -17.61 -18.29
N ILE A 492 18.63 -17.32 -18.01
CA ILE A 492 19.22 -16.03 -18.37
C ILE A 492 19.55 -16.05 -19.87
N ASN A 493 19.41 -14.92 -20.54
CA ASN A 493 19.81 -14.77 -21.93
C ASN A 493 21.32 -14.98 -22.05
N THR A 494 21.73 -15.84 -22.99
CA THR A 494 23.12 -16.26 -23.18
C THR A 494 24.10 -15.13 -23.49
N GLU A 495 23.60 -13.98 -23.96
CA GLU A 495 24.41 -12.78 -24.20
C GLU A 495 25.02 -12.23 -22.91
N TYR A 496 24.42 -12.52 -21.75
CA TYR A 496 24.84 -12.06 -20.42
C TYR A 496 25.55 -13.14 -19.59
N GLU A 497 25.65 -14.41 -20.09
CA GLU A 497 26.28 -15.52 -19.38
C GLU A 497 27.83 -15.55 -19.54
N GLN A 498 28.44 -14.53 -20.18
CA GLN A 498 29.87 -14.50 -20.46
C GLN A 498 30.73 -13.93 -19.31
#